data_60419dd41c5b0ce79baafa1f73d85b3d
#
_entry.id   60419dd41c5b0ce79baafa1f73d85b3d
#
_cell.length_a   1.000
_cell.length_b   1.000
_cell.length_c   1.000
_cell.angle_alpha   90.00
_cell.angle_beta   90.00
_cell.angle_gamma   90.00
#
_symmetry.space_group_name_H-M   'P 1'
#
loop_
_entity.id
_entity.type
_entity.pdbx_description
1 polymer ?
#
loop_
_entity_poly.entity_id
_entity_poly.type
_entity_poly.pdbx_seq_one_letter_code
_entity_poly.pdbx_strand_id
1 'polypeptide(L)'
;MILHRKDLVNRRGPFVTLRDPAVNAAFDRELLGLMRSWDHTVISVCLDKQAHRQKYTVWQYDPYHYCLAVLLERYVYFLNRRGVQGDVIAESRGGKEDRRLKEAFLRLCEKGSGYADAAQMNRALTSRQLKVRQKSNNLAGLQLADLVAHPSRNEILSENGYAMTIAPFAAKVIAVLQSKYDQRGGRVFGKKML
;
A
#
# COMPACT_ATOMS: atom_id res chain seq x y z
N MET A 1 -4.56 -3.01 21.32
CA MET A 1 -5.56 -2.44 20.36
C MET A 1 -4.96 -2.49 18.97
N ILE A 2 -5.76 -2.83 17.96
CA ILE A 2 -5.30 -2.88 16.56
C ILE A 2 -5.93 -1.71 15.81
N LEU A 3 -5.12 -0.89 15.17
CA LEU A 3 -5.61 0.18 14.31
C LEU A 3 -6.16 -0.45 13.02
N HIS A 4 -7.45 -0.32 12.82
CA HIS A 4 -8.13 -0.76 11.61
C HIS A 4 -8.89 0.43 11.04
N ARG A 5 -8.52 0.85 9.83
CA ARG A 5 -9.12 2.04 9.22
C ARG A 5 -10.65 2.03 9.21
N LYS A 6 -11.26 0.89 8.88
CA LYS A 6 -12.72 0.77 8.83
C LYS A 6 -13.38 1.00 10.21
N ASP A 7 -12.80 0.47 11.27
CA ASP A 7 -13.34 0.64 12.62
C ASP A 7 -13.09 2.05 13.15
N LEU A 8 -11.92 2.60 12.85
CA LEU A 8 -11.56 3.99 13.17
C LEU A 8 -12.55 4.98 12.52
N VAL A 9 -12.76 4.91 11.22
CA VAL A 9 -13.64 5.83 10.48
C VAL A 9 -15.09 5.67 10.91
N ASN A 10 -15.53 4.45 11.18
CA ASN A 10 -16.90 4.18 11.63
C ASN A 10 -17.07 4.31 13.16
N ARG A 11 -16.03 4.65 13.91
CA ARG A 11 -16.03 4.83 15.36
C ARG A 11 -16.67 3.63 16.09
N ARG A 12 -16.16 2.42 15.76
CA ARG A 12 -16.66 1.13 16.30
C ARG A 12 -15.62 0.45 17.16
N GLY A 13 -16.10 -0.51 18.00
CA GLY A 13 -15.24 -1.27 18.90
C GLY A 13 -14.44 -0.35 19.82
N PRO A 14 -13.10 -0.48 19.89
CA PRO A 14 -12.27 0.33 20.78
C PRO A 14 -12.24 1.83 20.41
N PHE A 15 -12.78 2.20 19.24
CA PHE A 15 -12.81 3.59 18.73
C PHE A 15 -14.15 4.30 19.00
N VAL A 16 -15.04 3.73 19.81
CA VAL A 16 -16.34 4.36 20.14
C VAL A 16 -16.16 5.71 20.83
N THR A 17 -15.10 5.90 21.60
CA THR A 17 -14.76 7.17 22.26
C THR A 17 -14.48 8.31 21.28
N LEU A 18 -14.11 8.01 20.02
CA LEU A 18 -13.93 9.00 18.96
C LEU A 18 -15.25 9.61 18.46
N ARG A 19 -16.39 9.23 19.04
CA ARG A 19 -17.67 9.92 18.83
C ARG A 19 -17.68 11.29 19.51
N ASP A 20 -16.92 11.44 20.58
CA ASP A 20 -16.67 12.74 21.20
C ASP A 20 -15.75 13.57 20.27
N PRO A 21 -16.17 14.78 19.86
CA PRO A 21 -15.39 15.61 18.93
C PRO A 21 -14.04 16.04 19.48
N ALA A 22 -13.90 16.29 20.78
CA ALA A 22 -12.65 16.71 21.39
C ALA A 22 -11.64 15.55 21.43
N VAL A 23 -12.10 14.36 21.82
CA VAL A 23 -11.30 13.12 21.81
C VAL A 23 -10.87 12.78 20.39
N ASN A 24 -11.79 12.89 19.42
CA ASN A 24 -11.45 12.64 18.01
C ASN A 24 -10.40 13.63 17.48
N ALA A 25 -10.55 14.91 17.80
CA ALA A 25 -9.58 15.92 17.35
C ALA A 25 -8.18 15.70 17.97
N ALA A 26 -8.13 15.30 19.24
CA ALA A 26 -6.88 14.94 19.90
C ALA A 26 -6.25 13.69 19.26
N PHE A 27 -7.03 12.65 19.05
CA PHE A 27 -6.56 11.40 18.39
C PHE A 27 -6.03 11.67 16.97
N ASP A 28 -6.78 12.42 16.15
CA ASP A 28 -6.36 12.78 14.79
C ASP A 28 -5.00 13.51 14.81
N ARG A 29 -4.84 14.47 15.72
CA ARG A 29 -3.59 15.23 15.86
C ARG A 29 -2.42 14.34 16.22
N GLU A 30 -2.58 13.46 17.22
CA GLU A 30 -1.54 12.52 17.64
C GLU A 30 -1.19 11.54 16.52
N LEU A 31 -2.18 10.92 15.90
CA LEU A 31 -1.97 9.95 14.80
C LEU A 31 -1.23 10.60 13.62
N LEU A 32 -1.65 11.79 13.19
CA LEU A 32 -0.99 12.52 12.10
C LEU A 32 0.42 12.97 12.51
N GLY A 33 0.63 13.31 13.78
CA GLY A 33 1.96 13.63 14.34
C GLY A 33 2.90 12.43 14.25
N LEU A 34 2.44 11.26 14.68
CA LEU A 34 3.20 10.00 14.58
C LEU A 34 3.50 9.65 13.12
N MET A 35 2.51 9.73 12.23
CA MET A 35 2.72 9.46 10.81
C MET A 35 3.76 10.41 10.17
N ARG A 36 3.84 11.66 10.61
CA ARG A 36 4.88 12.61 10.14
C ARG A 36 6.27 12.25 10.66
N SER A 37 6.36 11.91 11.96
CA SER A 37 7.64 11.67 12.64
C SER A 37 8.28 10.33 12.25
N TRP A 38 7.49 9.29 11.95
CA TRP A 38 8.02 7.98 11.59
C TRP A 38 8.80 8.03 10.27
N ASP A 39 9.98 7.43 10.28
CA ASP A 39 10.75 7.21 9.04
C ASP A 39 10.15 6.04 8.26
N HIS A 40 9.43 6.38 7.20
CA HIS A 40 8.87 5.42 6.27
C HIS A 40 8.71 6.02 4.89
N THR A 41 8.68 5.16 3.89
CA THR A 41 8.41 5.55 2.49
C THR A 41 7.15 4.84 2.02
N VAL A 42 6.31 5.56 1.29
CA VAL A 42 5.06 5.04 0.74
C VAL A 42 5.19 4.81 -0.76
N ILE A 43 4.81 3.63 -1.20
CA ILE A 43 4.63 3.26 -2.60
C ILE A 43 3.21 2.72 -2.75
N SER A 44 2.39 3.39 -3.55
CA SER A 44 0.99 3.03 -3.79
C SER A 44 0.73 2.77 -5.27
N VAL A 45 0.03 1.69 -5.55
CA VAL A 45 -0.44 1.34 -6.88
C VAL A 45 -1.95 1.28 -6.87
N CYS A 46 -2.59 2.01 -7.77
CA CYS A 46 -4.03 2.03 -7.97
C CYS A 46 -4.35 1.48 -9.35
N LEU A 47 -5.38 0.66 -9.45
CA LEU A 47 -5.84 0.09 -10.72
C LEU A 47 -7.32 0.39 -10.91
N ASP A 48 -7.67 0.94 -12.08
CA ASP A 48 -9.06 0.98 -12.53
C ASP A 48 -9.45 -0.38 -13.11
N LYS A 49 -10.28 -1.11 -12.36
CA LYS A 49 -10.73 -2.45 -12.78
C LYS A 49 -11.57 -2.44 -14.05
N GLN A 50 -12.31 -1.36 -14.32
CA GLN A 50 -13.14 -1.26 -15.52
C GLN A 50 -12.26 -1.01 -16.74
N ALA A 51 -11.37 -0.03 -16.68
CA ALA A 51 -10.40 0.25 -17.73
C ALA A 51 -9.50 -0.96 -18.00
N HIS A 52 -9.04 -1.64 -16.94
CA HIS A 52 -8.23 -2.86 -17.06
C HIS A 52 -8.95 -3.98 -17.82
N ARG A 53 -10.24 -4.23 -17.51
CA ARG A 53 -11.04 -5.24 -18.21
C ARG A 53 -11.29 -4.88 -19.68
N GLN A 54 -11.46 -3.61 -19.99
CA GLN A 54 -11.65 -3.14 -21.36
C GLN A 54 -10.37 -3.27 -22.19
N LYS A 55 -9.22 -2.98 -21.58
CA LYS A 55 -7.90 -3.03 -22.25
C LYS A 55 -7.41 -4.47 -22.50
N TYR A 56 -7.71 -5.39 -21.61
CA TYR A 56 -7.23 -6.79 -21.66
C TYR A 56 -8.40 -7.75 -21.89
N THR A 57 -8.95 -7.77 -23.09
CA THR A 57 -10.11 -8.60 -23.47
C THR A 57 -9.77 -10.08 -23.66
N VAL A 58 -8.54 -10.40 -24.10
CA VAL A 58 -8.10 -11.76 -24.44
C VAL A 58 -7.30 -12.41 -23.30
N TRP A 59 -6.41 -11.67 -22.65
CA TRP A 59 -5.60 -12.14 -21.54
C TRP A 59 -5.82 -11.25 -20.32
N GLN A 60 -6.77 -11.64 -19.48
CA GLN A 60 -7.02 -10.92 -18.23
C GLN A 60 -6.01 -11.36 -17.17
N TYR A 61 -4.98 -10.54 -16.97
CA TYR A 61 -4.18 -10.66 -15.76
C TYR A 61 -5.11 -10.42 -14.56
N ASP A 62 -5.01 -11.27 -13.53
CA ASP A 62 -5.68 -11.00 -12.27
C ASP A 62 -5.24 -9.60 -11.78
N PRO A 63 -6.19 -8.63 -11.61
CA PRO A 63 -5.85 -7.25 -11.26
C PRO A 63 -5.01 -7.15 -9.99
N TYR A 64 -5.20 -8.08 -9.06
CA TYR A 64 -4.47 -8.11 -7.81
C TYR A 64 -3.01 -8.54 -8.00
N HIS A 65 -2.77 -9.54 -8.85
CA HIS A 65 -1.41 -9.98 -9.21
C HIS A 65 -0.69 -8.93 -10.04
N TYR A 66 -1.39 -8.22 -10.90
CA TYR A 66 -0.82 -7.13 -11.67
C TYR A 66 -0.39 -5.96 -10.77
N CYS A 67 -1.23 -5.55 -9.83
CA CYS A 67 -0.84 -4.57 -8.81
C CYS A 67 0.36 -5.03 -7.98
N LEU A 68 0.42 -6.33 -7.60
CA LEU A 68 1.55 -6.89 -6.87
C LEU A 68 2.85 -6.78 -7.69
N ALA A 69 2.81 -7.12 -8.98
CA ALA A 69 3.99 -7.06 -9.84
C ALA A 69 4.55 -5.63 -9.91
N VAL A 70 3.70 -4.65 -10.20
CA VAL A 70 4.11 -3.24 -10.28
C VAL A 70 4.57 -2.69 -8.93
N LEU A 71 3.92 -3.08 -7.84
CA LEU A 71 4.33 -2.68 -6.49
C LEU A 71 5.71 -3.25 -6.14
N LEU A 72 5.94 -4.54 -6.47
CA LEU A 72 7.20 -5.21 -6.21
C LEU A 72 8.34 -4.64 -7.05
N GLU A 73 8.11 -4.33 -8.33
CA GLU A 73 9.09 -3.62 -9.18
C GLU A 73 9.56 -2.33 -8.54
N ARG A 74 8.63 -1.49 -8.09
CA ARG A 74 8.95 -0.21 -7.46
C ARG A 74 9.71 -0.38 -6.16
N TYR A 75 9.33 -1.38 -5.37
CA TYR A 75 10.01 -1.71 -4.13
C TYR A 75 11.44 -2.20 -4.38
N VAL A 76 11.65 -3.08 -5.35
CA VAL A 76 12.97 -3.57 -5.76
C VAL A 76 13.86 -2.42 -6.24
N TYR A 77 13.35 -1.51 -7.06
CA TYR A 77 14.08 -0.32 -7.46
C TYR A 77 14.42 0.60 -6.29
N PHE A 78 13.51 0.75 -5.35
CA PHE A 78 13.75 1.51 -4.12
C PHE A 78 14.87 0.90 -3.28
N LEU A 79 14.85 -0.41 -3.06
CA LEU A 79 15.88 -1.14 -2.31
C LEU A 79 17.25 -1.09 -2.99
N ASN A 80 17.30 -1.42 -4.30
CA ASN A 80 18.53 -1.42 -5.08
C ASN A 80 19.20 -0.03 -5.08
N ARG A 81 18.41 1.03 -5.18
CA ARG A 81 18.93 2.41 -5.12
C ARG A 81 19.55 2.75 -3.77
N ARG A 82 18.99 2.21 -2.69
CA ARG A 82 19.51 2.42 -1.33
C ARG A 82 20.65 1.48 -0.97
N GLY A 83 20.97 0.51 -1.82
CA GLY A 83 21.99 -0.51 -1.55
C GLY A 83 21.61 -1.43 -0.38
N VAL A 84 20.32 -1.64 -0.14
CA VAL A 84 19.79 -2.46 0.96
C VAL A 84 18.92 -3.58 0.44
N GLN A 85 18.74 -4.60 1.26
CA GLN A 85 17.76 -5.66 1.03
C GLN A 85 16.53 -5.48 1.91
N GLY A 86 15.41 -6.03 1.46
CA GLY A 86 14.16 -5.95 2.21
C GLY A 86 13.30 -7.20 2.06
N ASP A 87 12.34 -7.30 2.95
CA ASP A 87 11.37 -8.39 2.99
C ASP A 87 9.97 -7.89 2.61
N VAL A 88 9.09 -8.79 2.23
CA VAL A 88 7.70 -8.45 1.89
C VAL A 88 6.75 -9.17 2.84
N ILE A 89 5.92 -8.38 3.52
CA ILE A 89 4.89 -8.89 4.43
C ILE A 89 3.54 -8.40 3.93
N ALA A 90 2.59 -9.33 3.76
CA ALA A 90 1.22 -9.01 3.40
C ALA A 90 0.23 -9.39 4.51
N GLU A 91 -0.88 -8.65 4.62
CA GLU A 91 -1.99 -9.05 5.48
C GLU A 91 -2.76 -10.21 4.84
N SER A 92 -3.09 -11.23 5.63
CA SER A 92 -3.86 -12.39 5.20
C SER A 92 -5.29 -12.00 4.80
N ARG A 93 -5.76 -12.58 3.71
CA ARG A 93 -7.13 -12.44 3.20
C ARG A 93 -7.90 -13.77 3.18
N GLY A 94 -7.27 -14.83 3.68
CA GLY A 94 -7.81 -16.18 3.69
C GLY A 94 -7.00 -17.16 2.86
N GLY A 95 -7.12 -18.44 3.17
CA GLY A 95 -6.20 -19.46 2.67
C GLY A 95 -6.07 -19.56 1.15
N LYS A 96 -7.16 -19.36 0.40
CA LYS A 96 -7.15 -19.43 -1.07
C LYS A 96 -6.44 -18.22 -1.70
N GLU A 97 -6.78 -17.02 -1.24
CA GLU A 97 -6.19 -15.78 -1.70
C GLU A 97 -4.71 -15.68 -1.32
N ASP A 98 -4.38 -16.06 -0.09
CA ASP A 98 -3.00 -16.07 0.42
C ASP A 98 -2.11 -17.03 -0.40
N ARG A 99 -2.61 -18.22 -0.74
CA ARG A 99 -1.89 -19.17 -1.58
C ARG A 99 -1.61 -18.57 -2.97
N ARG A 100 -2.64 -18.04 -3.64
CA ARG A 100 -2.49 -17.40 -4.95
C ARG A 100 -1.50 -16.25 -4.94
N LEU A 101 -1.54 -15.43 -3.88
CA LEU A 101 -0.63 -14.30 -3.72
C LEU A 101 0.83 -14.78 -3.54
N LYS A 102 1.05 -15.83 -2.73
CA LYS A 102 2.38 -16.46 -2.55
C LYS A 102 2.92 -17.05 -3.86
N GLU A 103 2.07 -17.73 -4.63
CA GLU A 103 2.44 -18.28 -5.93
C GLU A 103 2.79 -17.17 -6.94
N ALA A 104 2.02 -16.07 -6.96
CA ALA A 104 2.33 -14.92 -7.82
C ALA A 104 3.65 -14.25 -7.43
N PHE A 105 3.91 -14.09 -6.14
CA PHE A 105 5.16 -13.55 -5.63
C PHE A 105 6.36 -14.43 -6.00
N LEU A 106 6.25 -15.74 -5.79
CA LEU A 106 7.31 -16.69 -6.16
C LEU A 106 7.63 -16.64 -7.66
N ARG A 107 6.61 -16.61 -8.51
CA ARG A 107 6.81 -16.45 -9.97
C ARG A 107 7.56 -15.18 -10.34
N LEU A 108 7.28 -14.06 -9.65
CA LEU A 108 8.02 -12.82 -9.86
C LEU A 108 9.48 -12.92 -9.42
N CYS A 109 9.77 -13.62 -8.33
CA CYS A 109 11.15 -13.88 -7.91
C CYS A 109 11.92 -14.81 -8.88
N GLU A 110 11.22 -15.77 -9.53
CA GLU A 110 11.83 -16.73 -10.45
C GLU A 110 12.01 -16.19 -11.87
N LYS A 111 11.01 -15.43 -12.36
CA LYS A 111 10.95 -15.02 -13.76
C LYS A 111 11.17 -13.52 -13.96
N GLY A 112 11.12 -12.75 -12.88
CA GLY A 112 11.06 -11.29 -12.96
C GLY A 112 9.68 -10.78 -13.38
N SER A 113 9.64 -9.53 -13.74
CA SER A 113 8.49 -8.80 -14.29
C SER A 113 8.89 -8.14 -15.62
N GLY A 114 7.99 -7.31 -16.18
CA GLY A 114 8.29 -6.58 -17.42
C GLY A 114 9.43 -5.55 -17.29
N TYR A 115 9.74 -5.11 -16.08
CA TYR A 115 10.71 -4.03 -15.84
C TYR A 115 11.79 -4.38 -14.81
N ALA A 116 11.67 -5.48 -14.09
CA ALA A 116 12.69 -5.96 -13.14
C ALA A 116 12.91 -7.46 -13.36
N ASP A 117 14.11 -7.85 -13.74
CA ASP A 117 14.45 -9.24 -13.97
C ASP A 117 14.60 -10.03 -12.66
N ALA A 118 14.68 -11.36 -12.76
CA ALA A 118 14.82 -12.25 -11.62
C ALA A 118 16.08 -11.98 -10.78
N ALA A 119 17.18 -11.57 -11.44
CA ALA A 119 18.43 -11.27 -10.74
C ALA A 119 18.30 -10.00 -9.88
N GLN A 120 17.61 -8.97 -10.39
CA GLN A 120 17.29 -7.75 -9.65
C GLN A 120 16.37 -8.04 -8.46
N MET A 121 15.32 -8.85 -8.67
CA MET A 121 14.42 -9.29 -7.59
C MET A 121 15.20 -10.00 -6.47
N ASN A 122 16.00 -11.02 -6.83
CA ASN A 122 16.73 -11.84 -5.87
C ASN A 122 17.85 -11.10 -5.15
N ARG A 123 18.40 -10.04 -5.74
CA ARG A 123 19.42 -9.19 -5.11
C ARG A 123 18.79 -8.27 -4.06
N ALA A 124 17.59 -7.76 -4.34
CA ALA A 124 16.91 -6.81 -3.46
C ALA A 124 16.12 -7.49 -2.34
N LEU A 125 15.58 -8.68 -2.57
CA LEU A 125 14.69 -9.36 -1.62
C LEU A 125 15.48 -10.35 -0.75
N THR A 126 15.22 -10.32 0.56
CA THR A 126 15.83 -11.26 1.53
C THR A 126 15.19 -12.65 1.47
N SER A 127 14.02 -12.79 0.88
CA SER A 127 13.29 -14.05 0.79
C SER A 127 12.48 -14.15 -0.51
N ARG A 128 12.46 -15.34 -1.09
CA ARG A 128 11.56 -15.71 -2.20
C ARG A 128 10.17 -16.16 -1.74
N GLN A 129 9.92 -16.12 -0.43
CA GLN A 129 8.64 -16.48 0.17
C GLN A 129 7.95 -15.22 0.70
N LEU A 130 6.77 -14.96 0.18
CA LEU A 130 5.92 -13.90 0.72
C LEU A 130 5.46 -14.26 2.14
N LYS A 131 5.80 -13.43 3.10
CA LYS A 131 5.36 -13.56 4.49
C LYS A 131 3.93 -13.05 4.62
N VAL A 132 2.98 -13.93 4.86
CA VAL A 132 1.58 -13.54 5.11
C VAL A 132 1.31 -13.59 6.61
N ARG A 133 0.71 -12.55 7.15
CA ARG A 133 0.40 -12.39 8.57
C ARG A 133 -1.06 -12.02 8.79
N GLN A 134 -1.67 -12.64 9.78
CA GLN A 134 -3.02 -12.29 10.19
C GLN A 134 -3.04 -10.92 10.86
N LYS A 135 -4.16 -10.23 10.77
CA LYS A 135 -4.37 -8.93 11.42
C LYS A 135 -4.15 -8.98 12.92
N SER A 136 -4.50 -10.11 13.56
CA SER A 136 -4.28 -10.38 14.98
C SER A 136 -2.81 -10.33 15.41
N ASN A 137 -1.87 -10.47 14.47
CA ASN A 137 -0.44 -10.31 14.76
C ASN A 137 -0.03 -8.87 15.11
N ASN A 138 -0.94 -7.90 14.94
CA ASN A 138 -0.77 -6.51 15.37
C ASN A 138 0.52 -5.83 14.87
N LEU A 139 0.90 -6.08 13.61
CA LEU A 139 2.12 -5.53 13.03
C LEU A 139 1.92 -4.06 12.65
N ALA A 140 2.74 -3.17 13.21
CA ALA A 140 2.65 -1.71 12.99
C ALA A 140 2.71 -1.32 11.51
N GLY A 141 3.61 -1.94 10.71
CA GLY A 141 3.72 -1.69 9.28
C GLY A 141 2.45 -2.04 8.49
N LEU A 142 1.77 -3.14 8.84
CA LEU A 142 0.49 -3.51 8.19
C LEU A 142 -0.64 -2.57 8.60
N GLN A 143 -0.67 -2.11 9.85
CA GLN A 143 -1.65 -1.10 10.29
C GLN A 143 -1.42 0.24 9.58
N LEU A 144 -0.17 0.67 9.45
CA LEU A 144 0.16 1.88 8.69
C LEU A 144 -0.27 1.74 7.23
N ALA A 145 0.01 0.60 6.60
CA ALA A 145 -0.43 0.33 5.22
C ALA A 145 -1.95 0.41 5.07
N ASP A 146 -2.75 -0.14 6.02
CA ASP A 146 -4.21 -0.05 6.01
C ASP A 146 -4.70 1.41 6.16
N LEU A 147 -4.04 2.19 7.02
CA LEU A 147 -4.39 3.60 7.23
C LEU A 147 -4.14 4.47 5.98
N VAL A 148 -3.05 4.23 5.26
CA VAL A 148 -2.64 5.06 4.11
C VAL A 148 -3.24 4.61 2.79
N ALA A 149 -3.61 3.34 2.63
CA ALA A 149 -4.03 2.76 1.36
C ALA A 149 -5.22 3.49 0.72
N HIS A 150 -6.27 3.76 1.49
CA HIS A 150 -7.46 4.42 0.95
C HIS A 150 -7.26 5.93 0.68
N PRO A 151 -6.66 6.73 1.58
CA PRO A 151 -6.30 8.11 1.27
C PRO A 151 -5.42 8.23 0.03
N SER A 152 -4.36 7.43 -0.07
CA SER A 152 -3.47 7.40 -1.24
C SER A 152 -4.20 7.01 -2.54
N ARG A 153 -5.11 6.00 -2.48
CA ARG A 153 -5.95 5.66 -3.63
C ARG A 153 -6.80 6.86 -4.08
N ASN A 154 -7.47 7.54 -3.16
CA ASN A 154 -8.33 8.68 -3.50
C ASN A 154 -7.52 9.83 -4.13
N GLU A 155 -6.33 10.08 -3.61
CA GLU A 155 -5.40 11.06 -4.18
C GLU A 155 -5.00 10.68 -5.61
N ILE A 156 -4.54 9.44 -5.84
CA ILE A 156 -4.15 8.96 -7.16
C ILE A 156 -5.31 9.07 -8.15
N LEU A 157 -6.51 8.67 -7.77
CA LEU A 157 -7.69 8.79 -8.62
C LEU A 157 -8.01 10.25 -8.94
N SER A 158 -8.00 11.13 -7.95
CA SER A 158 -8.25 12.57 -8.15
C SER A 158 -7.23 13.19 -9.12
N GLU A 159 -5.95 12.87 -8.96
CA GLU A 159 -4.88 13.33 -9.87
C GLU A 159 -5.02 12.81 -11.30
N ASN A 160 -5.76 11.71 -11.49
CA ASN A 160 -6.02 11.11 -12.81
C ASN A 160 -7.44 11.45 -13.36
N GLY A 161 -8.07 12.50 -12.84
CA GLY A 161 -9.32 13.04 -13.39
C GLY A 161 -10.60 12.36 -12.90
N TYR A 162 -10.54 11.46 -11.92
CA TYR A 162 -11.72 10.87 -11.33
C TYR A 162 -12.35 11.82 -10.29
N ALA A 163 -13.66 12.00 -10.36
CA ALA A 163 -14.40 12.77 -9.36
C ALA A 163 -14.39 12.03 -8.01
N MET A 164 -13.66 12.57 -7.03
CA MET A 164 -13.49 11.96 -5.72
C MET A 164 -13.93 12.91 -4.61
N THR A 165 -14.80 12.43 -3.71
CA THR A 165 -15.08 13.11 -2.45
C THR A 165 -14.06 12.66 -1.40
N ILE A 166 -13.18 13.56 -0.98
CA ILE A 166 -12.14 13.28 0.01
C ILE A 166 -12.62 13.77 1.38
N ALA A 167 -12.84 12.84 2.30
CA ALA A 167 -13.24 13.17 3.67
C ALA A 167 -12.15 14.01 4.39
N PRO A 168 -12.50 14.91 5.34
CA PRO A 168 -11.56 15.84 5.98
C PRO A 168 -10.33 15.14 6.61
N PHE A 169 -10.51 14.02 7.28
CA PHE A 169 -9.39 13.27 7.86
C PHE A 169 -8.51 12.67 6.76
N ALA A 170 -9.09 12.12 5.69
CA ALA A 170 -8.32 11.59 4.56
C ALA A 170 -7.48 12.68 3.89
N ALA A 171 -8.00 13.91 3.74
CA ALA A 171 -7.25 15.04 3.22
C ALA A 171 -6.02 15.36 4.09
N LYS A 172 -6.15 15.31 5.43
CA LYS A 172 -5.01 15.49 6.34
C LYS A 172 -3.97 14.37 6.22
N VAL A 173 -4.41 13.13 6.04
CA VAL A 173 -3.50 11.99 5.78
C VAL A 173 -2.77 12.20 4.45
N ILE A 174 -3.46 12.57 3.37
CA ILE A 174 -2.87 12.87 2.06
C ILE A 174 -1.78 13.94 2.19
N ALA A 175 -2.04 15.02 2.94
CA ALA A 175 -1.04 16.07 3.18
C ALA A 175 0.24 15.53 3.87
N VAL A 176 0.12 14.54 4.76
CA VAL A 176 1.29 13.86 5.34
C VAL A 176 2.00 13.00 4.29
N LEU A 177 1.25 12.28 3.45
CA LEU A 177 1.79 11.36 2.45
C LEU A 177 2.63 12.06 1.39
N GLN A 178 2.40 13.34 1.09
CA GLN A 178 3.18 14.11 0.11
C GLN A 178 4.68 14.04 0.36
N SER A 179 5.11 14.09 1.62
CA SER A 179 6.52 13.98 2.02
C SER A 179 7.01 12.55 2.19
N LYS A 180 6.10 11.57 2.15
CA LYS A 180 6.39 10.15 2.41
C LYS A 180 6.43 9.29 1.16
N TYR A 181 5.89 9.75 0.04
CA TYR A 181 6.03 9.03 -1.22
C TYR A 181 7.49 8.93 -1.67
N ASP A 182 7.86 7.80 -2.32
CA ASP A 182 9.17 7.69 -2.97
C ASP A 182 9.34 8.79 -4.01
N GLN A 183 10.39 9.61 -3.84
CA GLN A 183 10.66 10.78 -4.70
C GLN A 183 12.12 10.78 -5.13
N ARG A 184 12.36 11.27 -6.36
CA ARG A 184 13.70 11.45 -6.94
C ARG A 184 13.73 12.64 -7.88
N GLY A 185 14.71 13.52 -7.70
CA GLY A 185 14.89 14.67 -8.61
C GLY A 185 13.61 15.48 -8.84
N GLY A 186 12.82 15.71 -7.79
CA GLY A 186 11.54 16.42 -7.87
C GLY A 186 10.37 15.60 -8.46
N ARG A 187 10.59 14.34 -8.85
CA ARG A 187 9.55 13.46 -9.40
C ARG A 187 9.08 12.45 -8.37
N VAL A 188 7.76 12.24 -8.30
CA VAL A 188 7.13 11.25 -7.41
C VAL A 188 7.07 9.89 -8.11
N PHE A 189 7.76 8.91 -7.54
CA PHE A 189 7.73 7.51 -7.98
C PHE A 189 6.86 6.63 -7.06
N GLY A 190 6.49 7.15 -5.89
CA GLY A 190 5.66 6.45 -4.91
C GLY A 190 4.19 6.32 -5.29
N LYS A 191 3.73 6.90 -6.41
CA LYS A 191 2.35 6.79 -6.89
C LYS A 191 2.29 6.18 -8.29
N LYS A 192 1.35 5.27 -8.54
CA LYS A 192 1.09 4.71 -9.87
C LYS A 192 -0.38 4.43 -10.09
N MET A 193 -0.92 4.97 -11.17
CA MET A 193 -2.19 4.57 -11.77
C MET A 193 -1.94 3.56 -12.90
N LEU A 194 -2.76 2.48 -12.97
CA LEU A 194 -2.73 1.41 -13.96
C LEU A 194 -4.04 1.35 -14.74
#